data_ef78f8ed55030e4372d9af9400949dcf
#
_entry.id   ef78f8ed55030e4372d9af9400949dcf
#
_cell.length_a   1.000
_cell.length_b   1.000
_cell.length_c   1.000
_cell.angle_alpha   90.00
_cell.angle_beta   90.00
_cell.angle_gamma   90.00
#
_symmetry.space_group_name_H-M   'P 1'
#
loop_
_entity.id
_entity.type
_entity.pdbx_description
1 polymer ?
#
loop_
_entity_poly.entity_id
_entity_poly.type
_entity_poly.pdbx_seq_one_letter_code
_entity_poly.pdbx_strand_id
1 'polypeptide(L)'
;MNQAMEEQRDSRVIAARVAMDQLEAMGAAAFDIGVKRTDGTMLLREGWGAKQVLKSLLWLRRENLNRGHIYVRPAGIHGLSLVDDLKADAIAQMKADGFQSAAVVETSPGNLQAWLKHGETLDEATATRAAQLLAERYGGDPGSADWRHFGRLAGFTNPKPNRRLASGLQPSARLIEASGQVYQQAPVFIAKVRAAMAGETVSQTGSSDAERAGQVAPELPPFRSLAEFHNDLRYGGDLHRADLAWARHAAAMGLSANEIRGAIMEARDLSKKGDARRQRAYAERTAYKAIRQAE
;
A
#
# COMPACT_ATOMS: atom_id res chain seq x y z
N MET A 1 -1.73 39.68 19.52
CA MET A 1 -2.37 39.20 18.25
C MET A 1 -1.34 38.91 17.16
N ASN A 2 -0.20 39.60 17.10
CA ASN A 2 0.83 39.34 16.07
C ASN A 2 1.61 38.03 16.22
N GLN A 3 2.03 37.65 17.45
CA GLN A 3 2.90 36.50 17.67
C GLN A 3 2.25 35.16 17.23
N ALA A 4 0.98 34.93 17.57
CA ALA A 4 0.24 33.71 17.15
C ALA A 4 0.03 33.64 15.63
N MET A 5 -0.11 34.79 14.97
CA MET A 5 -0.23 34.85 13.51
C MET A 5 1.13 34.58 12.83
N GLU A 6 2.21 35.02 13.43
CA GLU A 6 3.58 34.79 12.95
C GLU A 6 3.98 33.32 13.10
N GLU A 7 3.76 32.71 14.26
CA GLU A 7 3.95 31.28 14.49
C GLU A 7 3.12 30.41 13.54
N GLN A 8 1.87 30.83 13.24
CA GLN A 8 1.00 30.13 12.31
C GLN A 8 1.47 30.28 10.85
N ARG A 9 2.06 31.41 10.50
CA ARG A 9 2.68 31.66 9.19
C ARG A 9 3.92 30.80 9.01
N ASP A 10 4.79 30.76 10.00
CA ASP A 10 6.03 29.97 10.00
C ASP A 10 5.72 28.47 9.89
N SER A 11 4.75 27.99 10.66
CA SER A 11 4.30 26.59 10.58
C SER A 11 3.74 26.20 9.19
N ARG A 12 3.15 27.16 8.47
CA ARG A 12 2.67 26.95 7.10
C ARG A 12 3.82 26.83 6.10
N VAL A 13 4.80 27.70 6.22
CA VAL A 13 6.00 27.71 5.37
C VAL A 13 6.80 26.41 5.58
N ILE A 14 6.98 25.99 6.82
CA ILE A 14 7.68 24.75 7.16
C ILE A 14 6.96 23.54 6.58
N ALA A 15 5.65 23.41 6.76
CA ALA A 15 4.88 22.29 6.22
C ALA A 15 4.91 22.24 4.69
N ALA A 16 4.86 23.41 4.03
CA ALA A 16 4.97 23.52 2.58
C ALA A 16 6.32 23.03 2.08
N ARG A 17 7.40 23.48 2.73
CA ARG A 17 8.77 23.11 2.40
C ARG A 17 9.00 21.60 2.58
N VAL A 18 8.62 21.06 3.71
CA VAL A 18 8.79 19.63 4.04
C VAL A 18 8.02 18.74 3.05
N ALA A 19 6.80 19.13 2.68
CA ALA A 19 6.04 18.40 1.66
C ALA A 19 6.72 18.45 0.29
N MET A 20 7.25 19.61 -0.11
CA MET A 20 7.98 19.75 -1.38
C MET A 20 9.28 18.94 -1.38
N ASP A 21 10.06 19.00 -0.33
CA ASP A 21 11.31 18.24 -0.18
C ASP A 21 11.05 16.73 -0.32
N GLN A 22 9.93 16.22 0.23
CA GLN A 22 9.52 14.83 0.04
C GLN A 22 9.20 14.52 -1.42
N LEU A 23 8.38 15.34 -2.08
CA LEU A 23 7.98 15.13 -3.47
C LEU A 23 9.17 15.19 -4.42
N GLU A 24 10.09 16.13 -4.20
CA GLU A 24 11.33 16.27 -4.95
C GLU A 24 12.24 15.06 -4.76
N ALA A 25 12.41 14.58 -3.52
CA ALA A 25 13.17 13.38 -3.23
C ALA A 25 12.56 12.13 -3.88
N MET A 26 11.23 11.99 -3.86
CA MET A 26 10.55 10.91 -4.59
C MET A 26 10.77 11.05 -6.11
N GLY A 27 10.79 12.26 -6.65
CA GLY A 27 11.16 12.55 -8.05
C GLY A 27 10.22 11.96 -9.09
N ALA A 28 8.96 11.69 -8.75
CA ALA A 28 7.95 11.28 -9.71
C ALA A 28 7.44 12.49 -10.53
N ALA A 29 7.06 12.27 -11.78
CA ALA A 29 6.55 13.32 -12.66
C ALA A 29 5.21 13.90 -12.15
N ALA A 30 4.39 13.05 -11.56
CA ALA A 30 3.10 13.40 -10.99
C ALA A 30 2.78 12.50 -9.77
N PHE A 31 1.84 12.95 -8.95
CA PHE A 31 1.43 12.30 -7.72
C PHE A 31 -0.09 12.19 -7.63
N ASP A 32 -0.55 11.10 -7.04
CA ASP A 32 -1.93 11.00 -6.57
C ASP A 32 -1.96 11.42 -5.10
N ILE A 33 -2.85 12.34 -4.77
CA ILE A 33 -3.06 12.82 -3.41
C ILE A 33 -4.37 12.24 -2.88
N GLY A 34 -4.26 11.52 -1.78
CA GLY A 34 -5.40 10.93 -1.09
C GLY A 34 -5.74 11.68 0.20
N VAL A 35 -7.01 12.02 0.38
CA VAL A 35 -7.52 12.56 1.64
C VAL A 35 -8.57 11.63 2.21
N LYS A 36 -8.23 10.90 3.27
CA LYS A 36 -9.18 10.01 3.97
C LYS A 36 -9.83 10.78 5.11
N ARG A 37 -11.12 11.06 4.99
CA ARG A 37 -11.93 11.78 5.96
C ARG A 37 -12.38 10.88 7.11
N THR A 38 -12.88 11.49 8.18
CA THR A 38 -13.37 10.79 9.39
C THR A 38 -14.61 9.93 9.14
N ASP A 39 -15.42 10.27 8.14
CA ASP A 39 -16.57 9.49 7.69
C ASP A 39 -16.20 8.26 6.84
N GLY A 40 -14.88 8.03 6.63
CA GLY A 40 -14.35 6.95 5.81
C GLY A 40 -14.26 7.28 4.32
N THR A 41 -14.75 8.44 3.87
CA THR A 41 -14.64 8.88 2.47
C THR A 41 -13.18 9.10 2.09
N MET A 42 -12.78 8.57 0.93
CA MET A 42 -11.48 8.82 0.33
C MET A 42 -11.64 9.78 -0.86
N LEU A 43 -11.17 11.00 -0.69
CA LEU A 43 -11.05 11.94 -1.81
C LEU A 43 -9.72 11.67 -2.52
N LEU A 44 -9.77 11.48 -3.82
CA LEU A 44 -8.60 11.25 -4.65
C LEU A 44 -8.42 12.44 -5.61
N ARG A 45 -7.17 12.87 -5.75
CA ARG A 45 -6.71 13.86 -6.73
C ARG A 45 -5.57 13.23 -7.49
N GLU A 46 -5.82 12.83 -8.71
CA GLU A 46 -4.90 12.04 -9.53
C GLU A 46 -4.04 12.92 -10.42
N GLY A 47 -2.79 12.52 -10.62
CA GLY A 47 -1.89 13.11 -11.60
C GLY A 47 -1.43 14.54 -11.28
N TRP A 48 -1.40 14.95 -10.02
CA TRP A 48 -0.96 16.29 -9.66
C TRP A 48 0.56 16.42 -9.72
N GLY A 49 1.07 17.37 -10.51
CA GLY A 49 2.47 17.77 -10.41
C GLY A 49 2.78 18.44 -9.06
N ALA A 50 4.05 18.42 -8.63
CA ALA A 50 4.49 18.99 -7.35
C ALA A 50 4.02 20.44 -7.15
N LYS A 51 4.07 21.28 -8.21
CA LYS A 51 3.56 22.67 -8.16
C LYS A 51 2.07 22.74 -7.86
N GLN A 52 1.27 21.80 -8.32
CA GLN A 52 -0.17 21.76 -8.08
C GLN A 52 -0.47 21.31 -6.65
N VAL A 53 0.27 20.35 -6.11
CA VAL A 53 0.20 19.97 -4.70
C VAL A 53 0.50 21.20 -3.83
N LEU A 54 1.57 21.94 -4.15
CA LEU A 54 1.95 23.16 -3.43
C LEU A 54 0.84 24.23 -3.44
N LYS A 55 0.23 24.49 -4.59
CA LYS A 55 -0.91 25.43 -4.71
C LYS A 55 -2.12 24.99 -3.87
N SER A 56 -2.27 23.70 -3.63
CA SER A 56 -3.41 23.12 -2.91
C SER A 56 -3.15 22.92 -1.41
N LEU A 57 -1.99 23.32 -0.89
CA LEU A 57 -1.60 23.08 0.53
C LEU A 57 -2.60 23.68 1.54
N LEU A 58 -3.19 24.83 1.26
CA LEU A 58 -4.19 25.44 2.13
C LEU A 58 -5.44 24.56 2.25
N TRP A 59 -5.89 23.98 1.13
CA TRP A 59 -6.99 23.03 1.12
C TRP A 59 -6.61 21.74 1.87
N LEU A 60 -5.44 21.16 1.61
CA LEU A 60 -4.95 19.97 2.33
C LEU A 60 -4.86 20.22 3.84
N ARG A 61 -4.37 21.39 4.25
CA ARG A 61 -4.33 21.76 5.69
C ARG A 61 -5.73 21.86 6.28
N ARG A 62 -6.69 22.45 5.56
CA ARG A 62 -8.08 22.49 6.03
C ARG A 62 -8.66 21.09 6.22
N GLU A 63 -8.44 20.18 5.27
CA GLU A 63 -8.86 18.79 5.41
C GLU A 63 -8.16 18.12 6.60
N ASN A 64 -6.87 18.37 6.82
CA ASN A 64 -6.12 17.80 7.94
C ASN A 64 -6.56 18.37 9.30
N LEU A 65 -6.87 19.66 9.39
CA LEU A 65 -7.49 20.27 10.58
C LEU A 65 -8.84 19.62 10.91
N ASN A 66 -9.61 19.24 9.89
CA ASN A 66 -10.84 18.46 10.04
C ASN A 66 -10.57 16.95 10.26
N ARG A 67 -9.36 16.61 10.73
CA ARG A 67 -8.91 15.24 11.02
C ARG A 67 -8.85 14.31 9.81
N GLY A 68 -8.78 14.85 8.60
CA GLY A 68 -8.47 14.09 7.39
C GLY A 68 -7.01 13.64 7.38
N HIS A 69 -6.78 12.40 6.96
CA HIS A 69 -5.44 11.89 6.71
C HIS A 69 -4.97 12.31 5.33
N ILE A 70 -3.77 12.86 5.22
CA ILE A 70 -3.19 13.27 3.94
C ILE A 70 -2.17 12.24 3.49
N TYR A 71 -2.37 11.71 2.29
CA TYR A 71 -1.56 10.67 1.68
C TYR A 71 -1.04 11.10 0.32
N VAL A 72 0.07 10.49 -0.09
CA VAL A 72 0.69 10.67 -1.40
C VAL A 72 1.18 9.35 -1.94
N ARG A 73 1.10 9.18 -3.25
CA ARG A 73 1.83 8.15 -3.99
C ARG A 73 2.23 8.71 -5.37
N PRO A 74 3.21 8.14 -6.05
CA PRO A 74 3.45 8.44 -7.47
C PRO A 74 2.22 8.09 -8.30
N ALA A 75 1.93 8.89 -9.32
CA ALA A 75 0.84 8.64 -10.27
C ALA A 75 1.31 7.74 -11.42
N GLY A 76 0.41 6.88 -11.90
CA GLY A 76 0.69 5.98 -13.01
C GLY A 76 1.80 4.97 -12.73
N ILE A 77 2.42 4.45 -13.78
CA ILE A 77 3.54 3.50 -13.69
C ILE A 77 4.81 4.27 -13.31
N HIS A 78 5.55 3.79 -12.33
CA HIS A 78 6.68 4.49 -11.74
C HIS A 78 7.78 3.54 -11.22
N GLY A 79 8.94 4.09 -10.86
CA GLY A 79 10.09 3.35 -10.32
C GLY A 79 10.31 3.56 -8.82
N LEU A 80 9.24 3.56 -8.00
CA LEU A 80 9.32 3.73 -6.56
C LEU A 80 8.61 2.59 -5.83
N SER A 81 9.19 2.12 -4.72
CA SER A 81 8.52 1.24 -3.76
C SER A 81 8.39 1.95 -2.41
N LEU A 82 7.25 1.77 -1.77
CA LEU A 82 7.04 2.14 -0.37
C LEU A 82 7.22 0.91 0.52
N VAL A 83 7.98 1.09 1.61
CA VAL A 83 8.02 0.14 2.73
C VAL A 83 7.46 0.85 3.96
N ASP A 84 6.35 0.36 4.48
CA ASP A 84 5.62 0.99 5.60
C ASP A 84 5.89 0.27 6.93
N ASP A 85 5.61 0.97 8.03
CA ASP A 85 5.67 0.52 9.43
C ASP A 85 7.06 0.05 9.89
N LEU A 86 8.13 0.65 9.34
CA LEU A 86 9.51 0.39 9.68
C LEU A 86 9.91 0.99 11.03
N LYS A 87 10.98 0.43 11.63
CA LYS A 87 11.68 0.99 12.80
C LYS A 87 13.02 1.61 12.39
N ALA A 88 13.62 2.39 13.29
CA ALA A 88 14.86 3.09 12.99
C ALA A 88 16.04 2.14 12.68
N ASP A 89 16.10 1.01 13.35
CA ASP A 89 17.08 -0.05 13.10
C ASP A 89 16.92 -0.67 11.70
N ALA A 90 15.69 -0.86 11.23
CA ALA A 90 15.44 -1.32 9.87
C ALA A 90 15.92 -0.30 8.81
N ILE A 91 15.71 1.01 9.03
CA ILE A 91 16.26 2.05 8.13
C ILE A 91 17.80 2.03 8.13
N ALA A 92 18.43 1.86 9.30
CA ALA A 92 19.89 1.75 9.40
C ALA A 92 20.40 0.50 8.66
N GLN A 93 19.71 -0.64 8.81
CA GLN A 93 20.04 -1.87 8.10
C GLN A 93 19.87 -1.74 6.58
N MET A 94 18.78 -1.12 6.11
CA MET A 94 18.57 -0.82 4.68
C MET A 94 19.77 -0.05 4.11
N LYS A 95 20.20 0.98 4.82
CA LYS A 95 21.33 1.81 4.41
C LYS A 95 22.64 1.01 4.38
N ALA A 96 22.92 0.20 5.40
CA ALA A 96 24.09 -0.66 5.47
C ALA A 96 24.11 -1.71 4.33
N ASP A 97 22.96 -2.21 3.94
CA ASP A 97 22.79 -3.16 2.84
C ASP A 97 22.85 -2.51 1.43
N GLY A 98 23.06 -1.18 1.35
CA GLY A 98 23.08 -0.44 0.09
C GLY A 98 21.69 -0.11 -0.49
N PHE A 99 20.64 -0.14 0.34
CA PHE A 99 19.27 0.26 0.01
C PHE A 99 18.93 1.65 0.60
N GLN A 100 19.74 2.66 0.27
CA GLN A 100 19.50 4.03 0.69
C GLN A 100 18.13 4.52 0.21
N SER A 101 17.29 4.96 1.15
CA SER A 101 15.96 5.50 0.82
C SER A 101 16.06 6.84 0.13
N ALA A 102 15.23 7.09 -0.87
CA ALA A 102 15.07 8.41 -1.50
C ALA A 102 14.39 9.40 -0.55
N ALA A 103 13.40 8.93 0.22
CA ALA A 103 12.76 9.70 1.29
C ALA A 103 12.39 8.78 2.45
N VAL A 104 12.56 9.28 3.69
CA VAL A 104 12.11 8.62 4.92
C VAL A 104 11.17 9.57 5.66
N VAL A 105 9.97 9.10 5.98
CA VAL A 105 8.94 9.86 6.70
C VAL A 105 8.60 9.16 8.01
N GLU A 106 8.78 9.85 9.12
CA GLU A 106 8.24 9.41 10.40
C GLU A 106 6.76 9.75 10.48
N THR A 107 5.90 8.74 10.45
CA THR A 107 4.43 8.91 10.43
C THR A 107 3.83 9.12 11.81
N SER A 108 4.52 8.66 12.85
CA SER A 108 4.27 8.85 14.27
C SER A 108 5.54 8.38 15.01
N PRO A 109 5.77 8.77 16.27
CA PRO A 109 7.00 8.43 16.98
C PRO A 109 7.38 6.95 16.86
N GLY A 110 8.56 6.69 16.31
CA GLY A 110 9.11 5.35 16.10
C GLY A 110 8.46 4.53 14.99
N ASN A 111 7.60 5.10 14.15
CA ASN A 111 7.05 4.43 12.97
C ASN A 111 7.43 5.20 11.71
N LEU A 112 8.14 4.54 10.83
CA LEU A 112 8.77 5.11 9.65
C LEU A 112 8.21 4.50 8.37
N GLN A 113 8.20 5.31 7.31
CA GLN A 113 7.95 4.90 5.94
C GLN A 113 9.17 5.26 5.10
N ALA A 114 9.62 4.33 4.26
CA ALA A 114 10.74 4.52 3.36
C ALA A 114 10.28 4.42 1.90
N TRP A 115 10.61 5.42 1.09
CA TRP A 115 10.47 5.40 -0.36
C TRP A 115 11.81 5.05 -0.99
N LEU A 116 11.87 3.95 -1.77
CA LEU A 116 13.05 3.52 -2.50
C LEU A 116 12.87 3.80 -3.99
N LYS A 117 13.92 4.33 -4.62
CA LYS A 117 13.93 4.71 -6.03
C LYS A 117 14.75 3.71 -6.85
N HIS A 118 14.11 3.00 -7.77
CA HIS A 118 14.73 1.90 -8.51
C HIS A 118 15.60 2.33 -9.70
N GLY A 119 15.54 3.62 -10.10
CA GLY A 119 16.30 4.13 -11.24
C GLY A 119 15.69 3.83 -12.61
N GLU A 120 14.69 2.98 -12.65
CA GLU A 120 13.91 2.66 -13.85
C GLU A 120 12.42 2.60 -13.52
N THR A 121 11.57 2.72 -14.52
CA THR A 121 10.13 2.52 -14.39
C THR A 121 9.82 1.02 -14.39
N LEU A 122 9.00 0.57 -13.47
CA LEU A 122 8.62 -0.83 -13.31
C LEU A 122 7.15 -1.02 -13.69
N ASP A 123 6.83 -2.15 -14.33
CA ASP A 123 5.44 -2.58 -14.48
C ASP A 123 4.80 -2.91 -13.11
N GLU A 124 3.47 -2.97 -13.07
CA GLU A 124 2.69 -3.14 -11.82
C GLU A 124 3.07 -4.41 -11.04
N ALA A 125 3.30 -5.51 -11.75
CA ALA A 125 3.64 -6.80 -11.14
C ALA A 125 5.05 -6.78 -10.54
N THR A 126 6.04 -6.30 -11.31
CA THR A 126 7.43 -6.14 -10.87
C THR A 126 7.52 -5.17 -9.69
N ALA A 127 6.83 -4.03 -9.75
CA ALA A 127 6.83 -3.04 -8.67
C ALA A 127 6.17 -3.59 -7.39
N THR A 128 5.08 -4.35 -7.52
CA THR A 128 4.43 -5.01 -6.37
C THR A 128 5.34 -6.08 -5.76
N ARG A 129 5.98 -6.91 -6.60
CA ARG A 129 6.91 -7.93 -6.11
C ARG A 129 8.14 -7.33 -5.42
N ALA A 130 8.67 -6.24 -5.97
CA ALA A 130 9.75 -5.48 -5.35
C ALA A 130 9.36 -4.95 -3.96
N ALA A 131 8.17 -4.35 -3.84
CA ALA A 131 7.66 -3.85 -2.56
C ALA A 131 7.49 -4.99 -1.53
N GLN A 132 6.96 -6.14 -1.96
CA GLN A 132 6.79 -7.32 -1.09
C GLN A 132 8.12 -7.84 -0.55
N LEU A 133 9.13 -8.02 -1.43
CA LEU A 133 10.45 -8.50 -1.03
C LEU A 133 11.17 -7.52 -0.10
N LEU A 134 11.00 -6.22 -0.32
CA LEU A 134 11.54 -5.21 0.59
C LEU A 134 10.85 -5.23 1.95
N ALA A 135 9.52 -5.33 1.98
CA ALA A 135 8.77 -5.43 3.23
C ALA A 135 9.12 -6.70 4.01
N GLU A 136 9.22 -7.85 3.33
CA GLU A 136 9.65 -9.11 3.93
C GLU A 136 11.05 -9.00 4.52
N ARG A 137 12.01 -8.46 3.76
CA ARG A 137 13.42 -8.36 4.17
C ARG A 137 13.63 -7.45 5.38
N TYR A 138 12.89 -6.35 5.47
CA TYR A 138 13.12 -5.31 6.48
C TYR A 138 12.00 -5.20 7.52
N GLY A 139 11.08 -6.17 7.55
CA GLY A 139 10.00 -6.22 8.55
C GLY A 139 8.94 -5.13 8.38
N GLY A 140 8.73 -4.67 7.15
CA GLY A 140 7.65 -3.75 6.82
C GLY A 140 6.27 -4.42 6.78
N ASP A 141 5.20 -3.61 6.74
CA ASP A 141 3.83 -4.11 6.67
C ASP A 141 3.54 -4.77 5.30
N PRO A 142 3.32 -6.10 5.25
CA PRO A 142 3.01 -6.78 3.99
C PRO A 142 1.66 -6.36 3.39
N GLY A 143 0.75 -5.81 4.21
CA GLY A 143 -0.53 -5.27 3.75
C GLY A 143 -0.40 -3.96 2.96
N SER A 144 0.76 -3.32 3.07
CA SER A 144 1.10 -2.08 2.37
C SER A 144 2.09 -2.28 1.21
N ALA A 145 2.44 -3.54 0.89
CA ALA A 145 3.47 -3.89 -0.07
C ALA A 145 2.88 -4.10 -1.48
N ASP A 146 2.41 -3.04 -2.09
CA ASP A 146 1.94 -3.01 -3.48
C ASP A 146 2.38 -1.72 -4.19
N TRP A 147 2.38 -1.74 -5.53
CA TRP A 147 2.83 -0.61 -6.35
C TRP A 147 1.98 0.65 -6.22
N ARG A 148 0.73 0.54 -5.74
CA ARG A 148 -0.23 1.66 -5.61
C ARG A 148 -0.41 2.10 -4.17
N HIS A 149 0.41 1.64 -3.24
CA HIS A 149 0.21 1.97 -1.84
C HIS A 149 0.46 3.45 -1.55
N PHE A 150 -0.38 4.01 -0.69
CA PHE A 150 -0.29 5.40 -0.25
C PHE A 150 0.60 5.54 0.97
N GLY A 151 1.66 6.34 0.87
CA GLY A 151 2.41 6.85 2.02
C GLY A 151 1.84 8.14 2.56
N ARG A 152 2.29 8.56 3.73
CA ARG A 152 1.90 9.86 4.29
C ARG A 152 2.69 10.99 3.63
N LEU A 153 1.98 12.09 3.35
CA LEU A 153 2.63 13.34 2.98
C LEU A 153 3.15 14.01 4.26
N ALA A 154 4.45 14.29 4.30
CA ALA A 154 5.09 14.97 5.42
C ALA A 154 4.58 16.41 5.59
N GLY A 155 4.66 16.95 6.80
CA GLY A 155 4.16 18.29 7.14
C GLY A 155 2.69 18.34 7.58
N PHE A 156 1.99 17.19 7.63
CA PHE A 156 0.61 17.07 8.09
C PHE A 156 0.51 16.20 9.35
N THR A 157 -0.51 16.46 10.18
CA THR A 157 -0.74 15.65 11.38
C THR A 157 -1.30 14.27 11.03
N ASN A 158 -0.92 13.27 11.84
CA ASN A 158 -1.49 11.93 11.77
C ASN A 158 -2.66 11.80 12.76
N PRO A 159 -3.91 11.92 12.32
CA PRO A 159 -5.05 11.96 13.23
C PRO A 159 -5.50 10.57 13.74
N LYS A 160 -4.69 9.49 13.59
CA LYS A 160 -5.02 8.18 14.16
C LYS A 160 -5.17 8.28 15.69
N PRO A 161 -6.30 7.87 16.29
CA PRO A 161 -6.54 8.03 17.73
C PRO A 161 -5.50 7.33 18.61
N ASN A 162 -5.02 6.16 18.18
CA ASN A 162 -4.02 5.35 18.88
C ASN A 162 -2.57 5.85 18.73
N ARG A 163 -2.37 6.98 18.05
CA ARG A 163 -1.05 7.59 17.85
C ARG A 163 -0.89 8.93 18.56
N ARG A 164 -1.82 9.30 19.45
CA ARG A 164 -1.70 10.53 20.24
C ARG A 164 -0.46 10.51 21.12
N LEU A 165 0.18 11.67 21.19
CA LEU A 165 1.31 11.92 22.11
C LEU A 165 0.81 11.98 23.56
N ALA A 166 1.72 11.84 24.52
CA ALA A 166 1.39 12.01 25.96
C ALA A 166 0.80 13.41 26.27
N SER A 167 1.14 14.42 25.47
CA SER A 167 0.57 15.77 25.51
C SER A 167 -0.89 15.85 25.03
N GLY A 168 -1.47 14.76 24.55
CA GLY A 168 -2.82 14.73 23.93
C GLY A 168 -2.87 15.23 22.48
N LEU A 169 -1.76 15.77 21.94
CA LEU A 169 -1.66 16.23 20.57
C LEU A 169 -1.50 15.07 19.58
N GLN A 170 -1.90 15.28 18.35
CA GLN A 170 -1.63 14.33 17.25
C GLN A 170 -0.18 14.55 16.74
N PRO A 171 0.59 13.47 16.49
CA PRO A 171 1.92 13.61 15.91
C PRO A 171 1.83 14.13 14.46
N SER A 172 2.83 14.91 14.07
CA SER A 172 3.01 15.32 12.68
C SER A 172 3.84 14.30 11.92
N ALA A 173 3.49 14.01 10.68
CA ALA A 173 4.35 13.27 9.77
C ALA A 173 5.57 14.15 9.45
N ARG A 174 6.77 13.64 9.76
CA ARG A 174 8.04 14.37 9.66
C ARG A 174 8.90 13.77 8.57
N LEU A 175 9.46 14.58 7.70
CA LEU A 175 10.49 14.15 6.78
C LEU A 175 11.82 14.02 7.55
N ILE A 176 12.36 12.81 7.58
CA ILE A 176 13.62 12.50 8.31
C ILE A 176 14.80 12.52 7.35
N GLU A 177 14.64 11.95 6.16
CA GLU A 177 15.65 11.94 5.09
C GLU A 177 14.98 12.27 3.75
N ALA A 178 15.71 13.00 2.89
CA ALA A 178 15.30 13.39 1.55
C ALA A 178 16.52 13.35 0.62
N SER A 179 17.07 12.16 0.38
CA SER A 179 18.27 11.99 -0.45
C SER A 179 17.98 12.15 -1.94
N GLY A 180 16.80 11.76 -2.37
CA GLY A 180 16.38 11.72 -3.78
C GLY A 180 17.14 10.69 -4.63
N GLN A 181 18.01 9.90 -4.03
CA GLN A 181 18.94 9.02 -4.73
C GLN A 181 18.29 7.70 -5.13
N VAL A 182 18.79 7.14 -6.23
CA VAL A 182 18.62 5.73 -6.54
C VAL A 182 19.58 4.95 -5.65
N TYR A 183 19.10 3.94 -4.94
CA TYR A 183 19.95 3.14 -4.07
C TYR A 183 20.93 2.27 -4.88
N GLN A 184 22.12 2.02 -4.31
CA GLN A 184 23.21 1.35 -4.99
C GLN A 184 22.86 -0.05 -5.51
N GLN A 185 22.07 -0.80 -4.74
CA GLN A 185 21.67 -2.17 -5.08
C GLN A 185 20.50 -2.25 -6.08
N ALA A 186 19.97 -1.13 -6.57
CA ALA A 186 18.76 -1.11 -7.41
C ALA A 186 18.85 -2.04 -8.64
N PRO A 187 19.87 -1.98 -9.48
CA PRO A 187 19.93 -2.83 -10.68
C PRO A 187 19.97 -4.32 -10.33
N VAL A 188 20.78 -4.68 -9.33
CA VAL A 188 20.94 -6.08 -8.89
C VAL A 188 19.65 -6.59 -8.25
N PHE A 189 19.01 -5.76 -7.43
CA PHE A 189 17.76 -6.11 -6.78
C PHE A 189 16.61 -6.29 -7.78
N ILE A 190 16.45 -5.38 -8.74
CA ILE A 190 15.39 -5.50 -9.75
C ILE A 190 15.62 -6.70 -10.67
N ALA A 191 16.88 -7.00 -11.03
CA ALA A 191 17.20 -8.23 -11.75
C ALA A 191 16.80 -9.49 -10.96
N LYS A 192 17.04 -9.53 -9.65
CA LYS A 192 16.60 -10.62 -8.77
C LYS A 192 15.07 -10.72 -8.68
N VAL A 193 14.37 -9.57 -8.59
CA VAL A 193 12.90 -9.55 -8.59
C VAL A 193 12.35 -10.20 -9.85
N ARG A 194 12.86 -9.79 -11.02
CA ARG A 194 12.45 -10.36 -12.32
C ARG A 194 12.78 -11.85 -12.45
N ALA A 195 13.96 -12.26 -11.98
CA ALA A 195 14.36 -13.67 -11.99
C ALA A 195 13.46 -14.52 -11.06
N ALA A 196 13.10 -14.02 -9.88
CA ALA A 196 12.17 -14.70 -8.98
C ALA A 196 10.79 -14.88 -9.61
N MET A 197 10.25 -13.84 -10.26
CA MET A 197 8.97 -13.90 -10.97
C MET A 197 9.02 -14.90 -12.14
N ALA A 198 10.12 -14.92 -12.91
CA ALA A 198 10.31 -15.88 -14.00
C ALA A 198 10.41 -17.32 -13.48
N GLY A 199 11.12 -17.53 -12.36
CA GLY A 199 11.22 -18.84 -11.70
C GLY A 199 9.88 -19.34 -11.14
N GLU A 200 9.07 -18.45 -10.56
CA GLU A 200 7.71 -18.76 -10.11
C GLU A 200 6.81 -19.15 -11.30
N THR A 201 6.95 -18.48 -12.44
CA THR A 201 6.21 -18.81 -13.69
C THR A 201 6.66 -20.17 -14.24
N VAL A 202 7.99 -20.46 -14.26
CA VAL A 202 8.53 -21.75 -14.75
C VAL A 202 8.16 -22.88 -13.81
N SER A 203 8.13 -22.67 -12.49
CA SER A 203 7.67 -23.67 -11.53
C SER A 203 6.18 -23.98 -11.67
N GLN A 204 5.37 -23.01 -12.11
CA GLN A 204 3.95 -23.23 -12.43
C GLN A 204 3.75 -23.86 -13.81
N THR A 205 4.66 -23.64 -14.77
CA THR A 205 4.62 -24.23 -16.10
C THR A 205 5.48 -25.50 -16.24
N GLY A 206 6.56 -25.61 -15.48
CA GLY A 206 7.50 -26.73 -15.55
C GLY A 206 7.02 -28.04 -14.90
N SER A 207 5.92 -28.01 -14.14
CA SER A 207 5.25 -29.22 -13.65
C SER A 207 4.24 -29.81 -14.61
N SER A 208 4.02 -29.19 -15.79
CA SER A 208 3.00 -29.64 -16.74
C SER A 208 3.49 -30.35 -18.00
N ASP A 209 4.79 -30.30 -18.37
CA ASP A 209 5.23 -30.80 -19.69
C ASP A 209 6.21 -31.98 -19.70
N ALA A 210 6.77 -32.41 -18.56
CA ALA A 210 7.72 -33.51 -18.53
C ALA A 210 7.15 -34.90 -18.17
N GLU A 211 5.89 -35.00 -17.76
CA GLU A 211 5.26 -36.31 -17.34
C GLU A 211 3.97 -36.66 -18.08
N ARG A 212 3.68 -36.04 -19.23
CA ARG A 212 2.45 -36.38 -20.02
C ARG A 212 2.70 -37.31 -21.20
N ALA A 213 3.34 -38.44 -20.93
CA ALA A 213 3.16 -39.61 -21.81
C ALA A 213 2.59 -40.76 -20.96
N GLY A 214 1.29 -40.69 -20.65
CA GLY A 214 0.57 -41.86 -20.11
C GLY A 214 -0.17 -41.69 -18.80
N GLN A 215 -0.83 -40.57 -18.50
CA GLN A 215 -1.73 -40.52 -17.34
C GLN A 215 -3.01 -39.70 -17.61
N VAL A 216 -4.10 -40.21 -17.07
CA VAL A 216 -5.46 -39.71 -16.98
C VAL A 216 -5.46 -38.21 -16.58
N ALA A 217 -6.36 -37.40 -17.16
CA ALA A 217 -6.55 -36.00 -16.85
C ALA A 217 -6.51 -35.73 -15.35
N PRO A 218 -5.73 -34.76 -14.87
CA PRO A 218 -5.67 -34.45 -13.45
C PRO A 218 -7.04 -33.98 -12.96
N GLU A 219 -7.57 -34.64 -11.94
CA GLU A 219 -8.73 -34.15 -11.18
C GLU A 219 -8.38 -32.72 -10.69
N LEU A 220 -9.27 -31.76 -10.98
CA LEU A 220 -9.19 -30.43 -10.38
C LEU A 220 -9.13 -30.58 -8.86
N PRO A 221 -8.25 -29.81 -8.16
CA PRO A 221 -8.21 -29.88 -6.71
C PRO A 221 -9.61 -29.64 -6.14
N PRO A 222 -10.02 -30.34 -5.08
CA PRO A 222 -11.38 -30.25 -4.55
C PRO A 222 -11.72 -28.80 -4.20
N PHE A 223 -12.92 -28.37 -4.60
CA PHE A 223 -13.42 -27.03 -4.28
C PHE A 223 -13.45 -26.84 -2.75
N ARG A 224 -12.65 -25.91 -2.24
CA ARG A 224 -12.60 -25.59 -0.82
C ARG A 224 -13.67 -24.55 -0.50
N SER A 225 -14.42 -24.81 0.55
CA SER A 225 -15.49 -23.91 1.03
C SER A 225 -14.90 -22.61 1.66
N LEU A 226 -15.71 -21.55 1.70
CA LEU A 226 -15.33 -20.30 2.37
C LEU A 226 -15.06 -20.51 3.86
N ALA A 227 -15.77 -21.43 4.52
CA ALA A 227 -15.55 -21.79 5.91
C ALA A 227 -14.16 -22.39 6.15
N GLU A 228 -13.65 -23.19 5.23
CA GLU A 228 -12.28 -23.73 5.34
C GLU A 228 -11.22 -22.62 5.24
N PHE A 229 -11.46 -21.60 4.43
CA PHE A 229 -10.58 -20.44 4.39
C PHE A 229 -10.68 -19.59 5.67
N HIS A 230 -11.86 -19.45 6.27
CA HIS A 230 -12.03 -18.73 7.53
C HIS A 230 -11.32 -19.44 8.69
N ASN A 231 -11.24 -20.77 8.67
CA ASN A 231 -10.58 -21.59 9.69
C ASN A 231 -9.09 -21.82 9.41
N ASP A 232 -8.57 -21.38 8.28
CA ASP A 232 -7.17 -21.57 7.91
C ASP A 232 -6.27 -20.61 8.70
N LEU A 233 -5.34 -21.21 9.50
CA LEU A 233 -4.41 -20.48 10.35
C LEU A 233 -3.54 -19.44 9.61
N ARG A 234 -3.32 -19.62 8.29
CA ARG A 234 -2.58 -18.69 7.45
C ARG A 234 -3.18 -17.28 7.41
N TYR A 235 -4.47 -17.15 7.71
CA TYR A 235 -5.15 -15.87 7.73
C TYR A 235 -5.24 -15.25 9.13
N GLY A 236 -4.81 -15.98 10.20
CA GLY A 236 -4.70 -15.45 11.55
C GLY A 236 -6.01 -14.87 12.12
N GLY A 237 -7.19 -15.39 11.70
CA GLY A 237 -8.50 -14.85 12.06
C GLY A 237 -8.91 -13.59 11.27
N ASP A 238 -8.09 -13.11 10.33
CA ASP A 238 -8.47 -12.02 9.43
C ASP A 238 -9.43 -12.53 8.34
N LEU A 239 -10.73 -12.47 8.65
CA LEU A 239 -11.79 -12.90 7.74
C LEU A 239 -11.82 -12.10 6.43
N HIS A 240 -11.24 -10.90 6.39
CA HIS A 240 -11.13 -10.10 5.16
C HIS A 240 -10.14 -10.71 4.17
N ARG A 241 -8.97 -11.15 4.68
CA ARG A 241 -7.96 -11.85 3.88
C ARG A 241 -8.48 -13.20 3.42
N ALA A 242 -9.18 -13.92 4.32
CA ALA A 242 -9.79 -15.20 4.00
C ALA A 242 -10.88 -15.07 2.92
N ASP A 243 -11.79 -14.07 3.03
CA ASP A 243 -12.82 -13.79 2.01
C ASP A 243 -12.20 -13.55 0.63
N LEU A 244 -11.15 -12.72 0.54
CA LEU A 244 -10.49 -12.41 -0.73
C LEU A 244 -9.73 -13.61 -1.30
N ALA A 245 -9.05 -14.37 -0.45
CA ALA A 245 -8.32 -15.56 -0.87
C ALA A 245 -9.27 -16.65 -1.38
N TRP A 246 -10.38 -16.87 -0.69
CA TRP A 246 -11.42 -17.78 -1.17
C TRP A 246 -12.07 -17.29 -2.46
N ALA A 247 -12.37 -15.99 -2.57
CA ALA A 247 -12.95 -15.43 -3.78
C ALA A 247 -12.06 -15.66 -5.02
N ARG A 248 -10.74 -15.55 -4.87
CA ARG A 248 -9.76 -15.88 -5.92
C ARG A 248 -9.78 -17.37 -6.28
N HIS A 249 -9.82 -18.25 -5.27
CA HIS A 249 -9.94 -19.69 -5.49
C HIS A 249 -11.24 -20.01 -6.22
N ALA A 250 -12.37 -19.44 -5.80
CA ALA A 250 -13.67 -19.64 -6.43
C ALA A 250 -13.70 -19.10 -7.88
N ALA A 251 -13.11 -17.94 -8.15
CA ALA A 251 -12.97 -17.39 -9.50
C ALA A 251 -12.12 -18.30 -10.40
N ALA A 252 -10.99 -18.82 -9.90
CA ALA A 252 -10.15 -19.78 -10.62
C ALA A 252 -10.87 -21.12 -10.90
N MET A 253 -11.88 -21.47 -10.08
CA MET A 253 -12.76 -22.62 -10.28
C MET A 253 -13.98 -22.29 -11.14
N GLY A 254 -14.06 -21.10 -11.72
CA GLY A 254 -15.09 -20.68 -12.67
C GLY A 254 -16.36 -20.09 -12.07
N LEU A 255 -16.39 -19.77 -10.76
CA LEU A 255 -17.55 -19.10 -10.17
C LEU A 255 -17.65 -17.66 -10.66
N SER A 256 -18.88 -17.23 -10.98
CA SER A 256 -19.18 -15.86 -11.37
C SER A 256 -19.10 -14.87 -10.18
N ALA A 257 -18.96 -13.57 -10.48
CA ALA A 257 -19.00 -12.51 -9.47
C ALA A 257 -20.25 -12.55 -8.59
N ASN A 258 -21.40 -12.94 -9.16
CA ASN A 258 -22.66 -13.02 -8.42
C ASN A 258 -22.67 -14.19 -7.42
N GLU A 259 -22.15 -15.34 -7.82
CA GLU A 259 -22.03 -16.51 -6.94
C GLU A 259 -21.06 -16.26 -5.80
N ILE A 260 -19.88 -15.68 -6.10
CA ILE A 260 -18.88 -15.31 -5.10
C ILE A 260 -19.46 -14.28 -4.10
N ARG A 261 -20.17 -13.26 -4.61
CA ARG A 261 -20.86 -12.28 -3.76
C ARG A 261 -21.90 -12.93 -2.86
N GLY A 262 -22.75 -13.81 -3.41
CA GLY A 262 -23.76 -14.54 -2.66
C GLY A 262 -23.15 -15.35 -1.52
N ALA A 263 -22.16 -16.16 -1.81
CA ALA A 263 -21.46 -16.98 -0.83
C ALA A 263 -20.82 -16.15 0.31
N ILE A 264 -20.21 -15.01 0.01
CA ILE A 264 -19.66 -14.12 1.06
C ILE A 264 -20.76 -13.53 1.93
N MET A 265 -21.91 -13.19 1.34
CA MET A 265 -23.05 -12.64 2.09
C MET A 265 -23.70 -13.68 3.01
N GLU A 266 -23.68 -14.94 2.65
CA GLU A 266 -24.30 -16.05 3.41
C GLU A 266 -23.36 -16.64 4.46
N ALA A 267 -22.06 -16.63 4.22
CA ALA A 267 -21.10 -17.40 5.01
C ALA A 267 -20.82 -16.84 6.42
N ARG A 268 -21.09 -15.55 6.65
CA ARG A 268 -20.82 -14.93 7.95
C ARG A 268 -21.64 -13.65 8.21
N ASP A 269 -21.68 -13.27 9.50
CA ASP A 269 -22.21 -11.98 9.91
C ASP A 269 -21.32 -10.82 9.41
N LEU A 270 -21.87 -10.00 8.53
CA LEU A 270 -21.25 -8.79 8.01
C LEU A 270 -21.76 -7.51 8.72
N SER A 271 -22.46 -7.60 9.84
CA SER A 271 -23.03 -6.44 10.57
C SER A 271 -21.97 -5.38 10.90
N LYS A 272 -20.74 -5.80 11.19
CA LYS A 272 -19.58 -4.89 11.41
C LYS A 272 -19.21 -4.06 10.19
N LYS A 273 -19.72 -4.37 9.00
CA LYS A 273 -19.54 -3.56 7.77
C LYS A 273 -20.59 -2.45 7.63
N GLY A 274 -21.59 -2.43 8.50
CA GLY A 274 -22.67 -1.46 8.53
C GLY A 274 -24.00 -2.02 7.98
N ASP A 275 -24.79 -1.16 7.35
CA ASP A 275 -26.09 -1.52 6.78
C ASP A 275 -26.03 -2.53 5.62
N ALA A 276 -27.16 -3.08 5.21
CA ALA A 276 -27.24 -4.09 4.15
C ALA A 276 -26.64 -3.61 2.82
N ARG A 277 -26.69 -2.32 2.52
CA ARG A 277 -26.09 -1.72 1.32
C ARG A 277 -24.56 -1.79 1.38
N ARG A 278 -23.97 -1.47 2.53
CA ARG A 278 -22.52 -1.53 2.75
C ARG A 278 -21.98 -2.97 2.75
N GLN A 279 -22.75 -3.90 3.35
CA GLN A 279 -22.44 -5.33 3.35
C GLN A 279 -22.40 -5.88 1.91
N ARG A 280 -23.43 -5.57 1.13
CA ARG A 280 -23.50 -5.96 -0.29
C ARG A 280 -22.35 -5.35 -1.10
N ALA A 281 -22.08 -4.07 -0.93
CA ALA A 281 -20.97 -3.38 -1.61
C ALA A 281 -19.58 -3.94 -1.22
N TYR A 282 -19.42 -4.45 -0.01
CA TYR A 282 -18.22 -5.16 0.41
C TYR A 282 -18.05 -6.48 -0.34
N ALA A 283 -19.07 -7.33 -0.33
CA ALA A 283 -19.05 -8.64 -1.01
C ALA A 283 -18.84 -8.48 -2.53
N GLU A 284 -19.51 -7.51 -3.13
CA GLU A 284 -19.41 -7.19 -4.54
C GLU A 284 -17.99 -6.75 -4.94
N ARG A 285 -17.37 -5.80 -4.20
CA ARG A 285 -15.99 -5.39 -4.45
C ARG A 285 -15.00 -6.54 -4.30
N THR A 286 -15.21 -7.43 -3.33
CA THR A 286 -14.35 -8.61 -3.11
C THR A 286 -14.45 -9.56 -4.28
N ALA A 287 -15.66 -9.85 -4.77
CA ALA A 287 -15.91 -10.71 -5.93
C ALA A 287 -15.28 -10.13 -7.21
N TYR A 288 -15.54 -8.86 -7.54
CA TYR A 288 -14.98 -8.23 -8.74
C TYR A 288 -13.45 -8.14 -8.70
N LYS A 289 -12.88 -7.87 -7.52
CA LYS A 289 -11.41 -7.85 -7.35
C LYS A 289 -10.82 -9.24 -7.62
N ALA A 290 -11.48 -10.30 -7.18
CA ALA A 290 -11.02 -11.67 -7.39
C ALA A 290 -11.06 -12.08 -8.87
N ILE A 291 -12.15 -11.80 -9.59
CA ILE A 291 -12.30 -12.13 -11.01
C ILE A 291 -11.28 -11.39 -11.88
N ARG A 292 -11.13 -10.07 -11.68
CA ARG A 292 -10.13 -9.28 -12.43
C ARG A 292 -8.67 -9.72 -12.20
N GLN A 293 -8.40 -10.54 -11.22
CA GLN A 293 -7.09 -11.09 -10.93
C GLN A 293 -6.95 -12.55 -11.38
N ALA A 294 -8.04 -13.17 -11.82
CA ALA A 294 -8.09 -14.52 -12.40
C ALA A 294 -8.09 -14.51 -13.94
N GLU A 295 -8.41 -13.35 -14.55
CA GLU A 295 -8.25 -13.07 -16.00
C GLU A 295 -6.81 -12.64 -16.31
#